data_064f749794db00153ca2b2064ba8ac3d
#
_entry.id   064f749794db00153ca2b2064ba8ac3d
#
_cell.length_a   1.000
_cell.length_b   1.000
_cell.length_c   1.000
_cell.angle_alpha   90.00
_cell.angle_beta   90.00
_cell.angle_gamma   90.00
#
_symmetry.space_group_name_H-M   'P 1'
#
loop_
_entity.id
_entity.type
_entity.pdbx_description
1 polymer ?
#
loop_
_entity_poly.entity_id
_entity_poly.type
_entity_poly.pdbx_seq_one_letter_code
_entity_poly.pdbx_strand_id
1 'polypeptide(L)'
;MIKHYVVFAKLIAVVTVALLTASCSAKGIINLQSGNALASQTWLSKEESFKVPFVWHDGHIIIEVNVNDTEPLRLAFDSAAAATVIFDTPRTQNLPLDVERQLDLQGRQVNVVNNGVIQIGELELSELTFIHVPIEQNPLFNDYDTAYFDGAIGYDLLNHFNITVLFSEQSLQFSQRDTKSAFSNENSITLPLSIHGRIPYVDATMKNKDDVKTKYAFVVDTGAPDYVYLNEKLADGVEFPVEYFETQTQNFDGKQVFKTSRIDVLGLGDAEFQNVAAHDLPHFKDSHGVGLIGSGLLRKFDVHFNYEEGTITLVKNKLFSNKTYIDRSGLVMEPHRLGGLIEQVAENSHAAELGITAPAIMREINGEEITEDNFDELRALLSSKESSVNLCWQANDRTECGNLKLEDRISL
;
A
#
# COMPACT_ATOMS: atom_id res chain seq x y z
N MET A 1 4.51 -18.17 28.48
CA MET A 1 3.89 -18.44 27.15
C MET A 1 3.78 -17.09 26.46
N ILE A 2 4.78 -16.76 25.68
CA ILE A 2 4.83 -15.49 24.93
C ILE A 2 4.46 -15.87 23.51
N LYS A 3 3.28 -15.49 23.04
CA LYS A 3 2.82 -15.70 21.67
C LYS A 3 3.18 -14.48 20.80
N HIS A 4 3.76 -14.81 19.71
CA HIS A 4 4.32 -13.98 18.66
C HIS A 4 3.25 -13.29 17.82
N TYR A 5 3.43 -11.98 17.55
CA TYR A 5 2.65 -11.26 16.52
C TYR A 5 3.55 -10.22 15.86
N VAL A 6 3.63 -10.24 14.55
CA VAL A 6 4.47 -9.36 13.74
C VAL A 6 3.85 -9.11 12.37
N VAL A 7 3.66 -7.89 12.00
CA VAL A 7 2.93 -7.34 10.86
C VAL A 7 3.85 -6.99 9.67
N PHE A 8 3.33 -6.71 8.51
CA PHE A 8 3.88 -6.58 7.16
C PHE A 8 5.29 -5.93 7.04
N ALA A 9 5.56 -4.85 7.75
CA ALA A 9 6.91 -4.28 7.81
C ALA A 9 7.95 -5.25 8.42
N LYS A 10 7.51 -6.34 9.07
CA LYS A 10 8.37 -7.40 9.59
C LYS A 10 8.56 -8.59 8.67
N LEU A 11 7.79 -8.72 7.59
CA LEU A 11 8.04 -9.83 6.66
C LEU A 11 9.49 -9.81 6.18
N ILE A 12 10.12 -8.66 6.24
CA ILE A 12 11.46 -8.44 5.68
C ILE A 12 12.52 -8.16 6.73
N ALA A 13 12.19 -7.56 7.87
CA ALA A 13 13.14 -7.44 8.99
C ALA A 13 13.52 -8.80 9.61
N VAL A 14 12.65 -9.83 9.51
CA VAL A 14 12.88 -11.17 10.08
C VAL A 14 13.77 -12.06 9.18
N VAL A 15 13.94 -11.75 7.90
CA VAL A 15 14.93 -12.46 7.06
C VAL A 15 16.35 -12.36 7.63
N THR A 16 16.62 -11.35 8.45
CA THR A 16 17.97 -11.09 8.99
C THR A 16 18.38 -12.02 10.14
N VAL A 17 17.47 -12.69 10.85
CA VAL A 17 17.80 -13.44 12.08
C VAL A 17 17.74 -14.97 11.92
N ALA A 18 16.98 -15.52 10.98
CA ALA A 18 16.80 -16.98 10.82
C ALA A 18 17.86 -17.68 9.96
N LEU A 19 18.85 -16.96 9.45
CA LEU A 19 19.76 -17.42 8.39
C LEU A 19 21.04 -18.14 8.85
N LEU A 20 21.15 -18.54 10.10
CA LEU A 20 22.43 -19.07 10.62
C LEU A 20 22.59 -20.59 10.63
N THR A 21 21.65 -21.37 10.13
CA THR A 21 21.81 -22.85 10.13
C THR A 21 21.18 -23.53 8.93
N ALA A 22 21.81 -23.53 7.75
CA ALA A 22 21.79 -24.65 6.79
C ALA A 22 22.70 -24.34 5.58
N SER A 23 23.51 -25.29 5.19
CA SER A 23 24.40 -25.26 4.03
C SER A 23 23.61 -25.28 2.72
N CYS A 24 23.34 -24.14 2.13
CA CYS A 24 22.87 -24.00 0.76
C CYS A 24 23.33 -22.66 0.19
N SER A 25 23.38 -22.51 -1.12
CA SER A 25 24.08 -21.45 -1.83
C SER A 25 24.02 -20.08 -1.13
N ALA A 26 25.15 -19.50 -0.86
CA ALA A 26 25.24 -18.22 -0.15
C ALA A 26 24.64 -17.06 -0.97
N LYS A 27 24.50 -17.23 -2.29
CA LYS A 27 24.09 -16.16 -3.22
C LYS A 27 22.68 -15.62 -2.96
N GLY A 28 21.68 -16.51 -2.88
CA GLY A 28 20.29 -16.07 -2.66
C GLY A 28 20.08 -15.40 -1.31
N ILE A 29 20.78 -15.88 -0.26
CA ILE A 29 20.76 -15.23 1.06
C ILE A 29 21.38 -13.84 0.99
N ILE A 30 22.56 -13.74 0.36
CA ILE A 30 23.25 -12.46 0.22
C ILE A 30 22.39 -11.48 -0.57
N ASN A 31 21.78 -11.91 -1.67
CA ASN A 31 20.89 -11.06 -2.47
C ASN A 31 19.70 -10.58 -1.65
N LEU A 32 18.96 -11.48 -0.98
CA LEU A 32 17.85 -11.07 -0.11
C LEU A 32 18.30 -10.14 1.03
N GLN A 33 19.46 -10.38 1.62
CA GLN A 33 19.99 -9.53 2.69
C GLN A 33 20.47 -8.17 2.21
N SER A 34 21.01 -8.10 1.00
CA SER A 34 21.50 -6.87 0.41
C SER A 34 20.42 -6.10 -0.36
N GLY A 35 19.19 -6.63 -0.48
CA GLY A 35 18.15 -6.05 -1.33
C GLY A 35 18.58 -6.06 -2.79
N ASN A 36 19.12 -7.21 -3.25
CA ASN A 36 19.58 -7.40 -4.61
C ASN A 36 20.64 -6.35 -5.09
N ALA A 37 21.43 -5.82 -4.16
CA ALA A 37 22.42 -4.77 -4.49
C ALA A 37 23.43 -5.19 -5.56
N LEU A 38 23.59 -6.51 -5.81
CA LEU A 38 24.48 -7.07 -6.82
C LEU A 38 23.73 -7.48 -8.10
N ALA A 39 22.43 -7.22 -8.21
CA ALA A 39 21.68 -7.50 -9.42
C ALA A 39 22.24 -6.71 -10.60
N SER A 40 22.29 -7.37 -11.75
CA SER A 40 22.69 -6.71 -12.99
C SER A 40 21.57 -5.81 -13.49
N GLN A 41 21.90 -4.58 -13.85
CA GLN A 41 20.95 -3.61 -14.37
C GLN A 41 21.30 -3.23 -15.80
N THR A 42 20.29 -3.25 -16.66
CA THR A 42 20.42 -2.83 -18.06
C THR A 42 19.40 -1.72 -18.32
N TRP A 43 19.94 -0.56 -18.70
CA TRP A 43 19.14 0.59 -19.12
C TRP A 43 19.02 0.56 -20.64
N LEU A 44 17.80 0.30 -21.15
CA LEU A 44 17.53 0.13 -22.58
C LEU A 44 17.15 1.45 -23.25
N SER A 45 16.71 2.44 -22.48
CA SER A 45 16.38 3.76 -22.98
C SER A 45 17.61 4.52 -23.50
N LYS A 46 17.41 5.34 -24.52
CA LYS A 46 18.39 6.33 -24.97
C LYS A 46 18.29 7.65 -24.20
N GLU A 47 17.21 7.83 -23.48
CA GLU A 47 16.92 8.99 -22.65
C GLU A 47 17.41 8.76 -21.22
N GLU A 48 17.67 9.82 -20.48
CA GLU A 48 18.06 9.74 -19.05
C GLU A 48 16.93 9.27 -18.14
N SER A 49 15.69 9.35 -18.61
CA SER A 49 14.48 8.90 -17.91
C SER A 49 13.41 8.43 -18.89
N PHE A 50 12.54 7.56 -18.42
CA PHE A 50 11.33 7.15 -19.14
C PHE A 50 10.17 6.97 -18.17
N LYS A 51 8.93 6.93 -18.70
CA LYS A 51 7.71 6.75 -17.91
C LYS A 51 7.04 5.42 -18.21
N VAL A 52 6.48 4.82 -17.16
CA VAL A 52 5.62 3.63 -17.23
C VAL A 52 4.27 4.00 -16.64
N PRO A 53 3.15 3.78 -17.33
CA PRO A 53 1.83 4.03 -16.77
C PRO A 53 1.56 3.07 -15.60
N PHE A 54 0.75 3.51 -14.65
CA PHE A 54 0.19 2.65 -13.61
C PHE A 54 -1.33 2.73 -13.55
N VAL A 55 -1.95 1.67 -13.07
CA VAL A 55 -3.36 1.68 -12.69
C VAL A 55 -3.44 1.98 -11.20
N TRP A 56 -4.30 2.93 -10.84
CA TRP A 56 -4.67 3.15 -9.45
C TRP A 56 -5.83 2.23 -9.12
N HIS A 57 -5.61 1.26 -8.24
CA HIS A 57 -6.64 0.28 -7.85
C HIS A 57 -6.62 0.07 -6.34
N ASP A 58 -7.75 0.28 -5.71
CA ASP A 58 -7.97 0.12 -4.26
C ASP A 58 -6.87 0.75 -3.40
N GLY A 59 -6.45 1.97 -3.78
CA GLY A 59 -5.39 2.68 -3.06
C GLY A 59 -3.96 2.24 -3.39
N HIS A 60 -3.77 1.31 -4.32
CA HIS A 60 -2.47 0.79 -4.73
C HIS A 60 -2.04 1.28 -6.11
N ILE A 61 -0.74 1.39 -6.29
CA ILE A 61 -0.09 1.71 -7.57
C ILE A 61 0.25 0.40 -8.26
N ILE A 62 -0.48 0.02 -9.31
CA ILE A 62 -0.28 -1.24 -10.01
C ILE A 62 0.41 -1.00 -11.34
N ILE A 63 1.56 -1.63 -11.55
CA ILE A 63 2.36 -1.57 -12.79
C ILE A 63 2.41 -2.93 -13.47
N GLU A 64 2.55 -2.90 -14.79
CA GLU A 64 2.82 -4.10 -15.58
C GLU A 64 4.33 -4.38 -15.62
N VAL A 65 4.71 -5.61 -15.32
CA VAL A 65 6.09 -6.06 -15.16
C VAL A 65 6.25 -7.42 -15.83
N ASN A 66 7.19 -7.58 -16.75
CA ASN A 66 7.57 -8.90 -17.25
C ASN A 66 8.54 -9.56 -16.26
N VAL A 67 8.24 -10.78 -15.86
CA VAL A 67 9.08 -11.57 -14.97
C VAL A 67 9.47 -12.87 -15.70
N ASN A 68 10.77 -13.12 -15.84
CA ASN A 68 11.31 -14.34 -16.49
C ASN A 68 10.72 -14.61 -17.89
N ASP A 69 10.61 -13.57 -18.73
CA ASP A 69 10.09 -13.63 -20.10
C ASP A 69 8.65 -14.18 -20.23
N THR A 70 7.84 -13.99 -19.20
CA THR A 70 6.41 -14.34 -19.25
C THR A 70 5.54 -13.17 -19.71
N GLU A 71 4.24 -13.41 -19.89
CA GLU A 71 3.26 -12.34 -20.05
C GLU A 71 3.33 -11.37 -18.86
N PRO A 72 3.01 -10.09 -19.05
CA PRO A 72 3.10 -9.10 -18.01
C PRO A 72 2.30 -9.47 -16.76
N LEU A 73 2.95 -9.37 -15.61
CA LEU A 73 2.33 -9.48 -14.29
C LEU A 73 1.95 -8.10 -13.78
N ARG A 74 0.97 -8.04 -12.91
CA ARG A 74 0.54 -6.82 -12.22
C ARG A 74 1.20 -6.77 -10.86
N LEU A 75 2.17 -5.88 -10.66
CA LEU A 75 2.83 -5.72 -9.37
C LEU A 75 2.45 -4.39 -8.71
N ALA A 76 2.17 -4.45 -7.41
CA ALA A 76 2.03 -3.23 -6.62
C ALA A 76 3.41 -2.59 -6.43
N PHE A 77 3.55 -1.31 -6.76
CA PHE A 77 4.72 -0.53 -6.37
C PHE A 77 4.57 -0.11 -4.91
N ASP A 78 5.34 -0.75 -4.05
CA ASP A 78 5.25 -0.63 -2.61
C ASP A 78 6.62 -0.21 -2.04
N SER A 79 6.75 1.07 -1.65
CA SER A 79 8.02 1.60 -1.13
C SER A 79 8.44 0.98 0.21
N ALA A 80 7.51 0.35 0.94
CA ALA A 80 7.81 -0.40 2.16
C ALA A 80 8.04 -1.91 1.90
N ALA A 81 7.91 -2.38 0.66
CA ALA A 81 8.31 -3.72 0.28
C ALA A 81 9.84 -3.82 0.19
N ALA A 82 10.45 -4.38 1.20
CA ALA A 82 11.91 -4.50 1.30
C ALA A 82 12.52 -5.63 0.43
N ALA A 83 11.71 -6.38 -0.30
CA ALA A 83 12.08 -7.32 -1.37
C ALA A 83 10.89 -7.48 -2.33
N THR A 84 11.18 -7.90 -3.55
CA THR A 84 10.14 -8.32 -4.49
C THR A 84 9.46 -9.59 -4.00
N VAL A 85 8.14 -9.59 -4.04
CA VAL A 85 7.28 -10.71 -3.67
C VAL A 85 6.37 -11.03 -4.84
N ILE A 86 6.31 -12.27 -5.26
CA ILE A 86 5.39 -12.77 -6.29
C ILE A 86 4.41 -13.73 -5.61
N PHE A 87 3.13 -13.54 -5.85
CA PHE A 87 2.06 -14.41 -5.36
C PHE A 87 1.73 -15.48 -6.40
N ASP A 88 1.29 -16.62 -5.93
CA ASP A 88 0.70 -17.63 -6.81
C ASP A 88 -0.73 -17.18 -7.20
N THR A 89 -0.90 -16.82 -8.47
CA THR A 89 -2.15 -16.33 -9.08
C THR A 89 -2.38 -17.03 -10.42
N PRO A 90 -3.53 -16.91 -11.06
CA PRO A 90 -3.73 -17.46 -12.41
C PRO A 90 -2.70 -17.00 -13.44
N ARG A 91 -2.17 -15.78 -13.30
CA ARG A 91 -1.15 -15.23 -14.22
C ARG A 91 0.25 -15.79 -13.95
N THR A 92 0.54 -16.22 -12.73
CA THR A 92 1.87 -16.70 -12.33
C THR A 92 2.03 -18.23 -12.40
N GLN A 93 0.95 -18.98 -12.69
CA GLN A 93 0.96 -20.46 -12.71
C GLN A 93 2.03 -21.08 -13.62
N ASN A 94 2.39 -20.39 -14.70
CA ASN A 94 3.40 -20.85 -15.65
C ASN A 94 4.74 -20.11 -15.49
N LEU A 95 4.91 -19.32 -14.43
CA LEU A 95 6.14 -18.60 -14.17
C LEU A 95 7.27 -19.61 -13.89
N PRO A 96 8.37 -19.61 -14.67
CA PRO A 96 9.49 -20.48 -14.40
C PRO A 96 10.21 -20.00 -13.12
N LEU A 97 10.18 -20.85 -12.08
CA LEU A 97 10.75 -20.56 -10.78
C LEU A 97 11.99 -21.42 -10.54
N ASP A 98 13.16 -20.77 -10.41
CA ASP A 98 14.39 -21.39 -9.90
C ASP A 98 14.37 -21.38 -8.38
N VAL A 99 13.60 -22.29 -7.78
CA VAL A 99 13.43 -22.36 -6.33
C VAL A 99 14.70 -22.89 -5.68
N GLU A 100 15.43 -22.03 -4.99
CA GLU A 100 16.62 -22.42 -4.23
C GLU A 100 16.24 -23.19 -2.96
N ARG A 101 15.25 -22.71 -2.23
CA ARG A 101 14.83 -23.26 -0.94
C ARG A 101 13.49 -22.69 -0.48
N GLN A 102 12.97 -23.28 0.58
CA GLN A 102 11.84 -22.74 1.32
C GLN A 102 12.31 -22.05 2.61
N LEU A 103 11.58 -21.01 3.01
CA LEU A 103 11.74 -20.30 4.27
C LEU A 103 10.42 -20.30 5.03
N ASP A 104 10.51 -20.39 6.34
CA ASP A 104 9.38 -20.07 7.22
C ASP A 104 9.38 -18.55 7.48
N LEU A 105 8.39 -17.86 6.96
CA LEU A 105 8.14 -16.46 7.26
C LEU A 105 6.88 -16.38 8.13
N GLN A 106 7.06 -16.31 9.43
CA GLN A 106 5.98 -16.17 10.42
C GLN A 106 4.94 -17.31 10.36
N GLY A 107 5.41 -18.52 10.20
CA GLY A 107 4.55 -19.71 10.10
C GLY A 107 4.03 -19.99 8.70
N ARG A 108 4.45 -19.22 7.68
CA ARG A 108 4.15 -19.45 6.26
C ARG A 108 5.36 -19.97 5.53
N GLN A 109 5.19 -21.06 4.80
CA GLN A 109 6.23 -21.60 3.95
C GLN A 109 6.25 -20.87 2.63
N VAL A 110 7.32 -20.10 2.36
CA VAL A 110 7.51 -19.36 1.12
C VAL A 110 8.75 -19.86 0.38
N ASN A 111 8.77 -19.67 -0.93
CA ASN A 111 9.91 -20.07 -1.76
C ASN A 111 10.86 -18.89 -1.97
N VAL A 112 12.16 -19.15 -1.86
CA VAL A 112 13.22 -18.24 -2.33
C VAL A 112 13.58 -18.63 -3.74
N VAL A 113 13.42 -17.71 -4.67
CA VAL A 113 13.64 -17.89 -6.10
C VAL A 113 14.83 -17.07 -6.53
N ASN A 114 15.80 -17.71 -7.19
CA ASN A 114 16.99 -17.06 -7.74
C ASN A 114 16.88 -16.82 -9.24
N ASN A 115 17.88 -16.11 -9.76
CA ASN A 115 18.06 -15.83 -11.16
C ASN A 115 16.82 -15.21 -11.83
N GLY A 116 16.04 -14.45 -11.04
CA GLY A 116 14.91 -13.70 -11.55
C GLY A 116 15.35 -12.60 -12.51
N VAL A 117 14.58 -12.42 -13.57
CA VAL A 117 14.70 -11.30 -14.50
C VAL A 117 13.40 -10.51 -14.43
N ILE A 118 13.52 -9.21 -14.22
CA ILE A 118 12.39 -8.29 -14.19
C ILE A 118 12.61 -7.20 -15.24
N GLN A 119 11.65 -7.04 -16.15
CA GLN A 119 11.67 -5.97 -17.14
C GLN A 119 10.48 -5.04 -16.91
N ILE A 120 10.75 -3.73 -16.83
CA ILE A 120 9.75 -2.67 -16.65
C ILE A 120 10.03 -1.57 -17.67
N GLY A 121 9.18 -1.45 -18.69
CA GLY A 121 9.42 -0.49 -19.76
C GLY A 121 10.81 -0.68 -20.41
N GLU A 122 11.66 0.34 -20.25
CA GLU A 122 13.00 0.36 -20.86
C GLU A 122 14.15 0.03 -19.86
N LEU A 123 13.86 -0.70 -18.80
CA LEU A 123 14.86 -1.23 -17.87
C LEU A 123 14.72 -2.73 -17.68
N GLU A 124 15.84 -3.39 -17.38
CA GLU A 124 15.90 -4.78 -16.99
C GLU A 124 16.77 -4.92 -15.73
N LEU A 125 16.27 -5.65 -14.75
CA LEU A 125 17.04 -6.17 -13.62
C LEU A 125 17.15 -7.68 -13.75
N SER A 126 18.34 -8.22 -13.72
CA SER A 126 18.59 -9.66 -13.78
C SER A 126 19.42 -10.15 -12.59
N GLU A 127 19.50 -11.48 -12.44
CA GLU A 127 20.11 -12.14 -11.28
C GLU A 127 19.45 -11.79 -9.93
N LEU A 128 18.18 -11.42 -9.96
CA LEU A 128 17.39 -11.11 -8.75
C LEU A 128 17.11 -12.38 -7.94
N THR A 129 17.01 -12.18 -6.64
CA THR A 129 16.39 -13.15 -5.73
C THR A 129 15.13 -12.55 -5.17
N PHE A 130 14.00 -13.24 -5.33
CA PHE A 130 12.70 -12.78 -4.83
C PHE A 130 11.98 -13.87 -4.03
N ILE A 131 10.92 -13.48 -3.36
CA ILE A 131 10.06 -14.38 -2.58
C ILE A 131 8.87 -14.76 -3.44
N HIS A 132 8.57 -16.05 -3.53
CA HIS A 132 7.33 -16.56 -4.10
C HIS A 132 6.44 -17.11 -2.97
N VAL A 133 5.20 -16.65 -2.91
CA VAL A 133 4.22 -17.04 -1.89
C VAL A 133 3.18 -17.96 -2.55
N PRO A 134 3.18 -19.28 -2.22
CA PRO A 134 2.15 -20.21 -2.69
C PRO A 134 0.74 -19.78 -2.28
N ILE A 135 -0.27 -20.14 -3.06
CA ILE A 135 -1.67 -19.71 -2.83
C ILE A 135 -2.17 -20.10 -1.43
N GLU A 136 -1.83 -21.29 -0.95
CA GLU A 136 -2.23 -21.77 0.36
C GLU A 136 -1.62 -20.99 1.52
N GLN A 137 -0.60 -20.20 1.24
CA GLN A 137 0.10 -19.35 2.20
C GLN A 137 -0.27 -17.87 2.04
N ASN A 138 -1.05 -17.52 1.00
CA ASN A 138 -1.44 -16.15 0.73
C ASN A 138 -2.77 -15.81 1.44
N PRO A 139 -2.76 -14.91 2.41
CA PRO A 139 -3.97 -14.54 3.14
C PRO A 139 -4.83 -13.50 2.41
N LEU A 140 -4.26 -12.80 1.41
CA LEU A 140 -4.97 -11.75 0.66
C LEU A 140 -5.98 -12.34 -0.32
N PHE A 141 -5.66 -13.51 -0.88
CA PHE A 141 -6.48 -14.15 -1.91
C PHE A 141 -6.80 -15.57 -1.47
N ASN A 142 -8.04 -15.78 -1.03
CA ASN A 142 -8.55 -17.13 -0.75
C ASN A 142 -8.97 -17.86 -2.04
N ASP A 143 -9.08 -17.11 -3.15
CA ASP A 143 -9.54 -17.57 -4.44
C ASP A 143 -8.69 -16.92 -5.54
N TYR A 144 -8.29 -17.67 -6.54
CA TYR A 144 -7.58 -17.17 -7.72
C TYR A 144 -8.37 -16.10 -8.48
N ASP A 145 -9.70 -16.19 -8.46
CA ASP A 145 -10.58 -15.28 -9.21
C ASP A 145 -10.59 -13.84 -8.65
N THR A 146 -10.12 -13.66 -7.42
CA THR A 146 -10.10 -12.33 -6.74
C THR A 146 -8.73 -11.65 -6.80
N ALA A 147 -7.70 -12.30 -7.33
CA ALA A 147 -6.35 -11.76 -7.39
C ALA A 147 -6.24 -10.65 -8.44
N TYR A 148 -6.34 -9.38 -8.02
CA TYR A 148 -6.15 -8.24 -8.91
C TYR A 148 -4.69 -8.00 -9.26
N PHE A 149 -3.76 -8.24 -8.36
CA PHE A 149 -2.32 -8.10 -8.57
C PHE A 149 -1.56 -9.36 -8.17
N ASP A 150 -0.36 -9.53 -8.75
CA ASP A 150 0.43 -10.76 -8.69
C ASP A 150 1.58 -10.69 -7.71
N GLY A 151 1.76 -9.57 -7.03
CA GLY A 151 2.86 -9.37 -6.10
C GLY A 151 3.16 -7.91 -5.84
N ALA A 152 4.29 -7.66 -5.18
CA ALA A 152 4.75 -6.33 -4.85
C ALA A 152 6.25 -6.16 -5.15
N ILE A 153 6.64 -4.96 -5.53
CA ILE A 153 8.02 -4.58 -5.78
C ILE A 153 8.30 -3.17 -5.24
N GLY A 154 9.40 -3.00 -4.54
CA GLY A 154 9.73 -1.73 -3.92
C GLY A 154 11.23 -1.49 -3.83
N TYR A 155 11.86 -1.91 -2.73
CA TYR A 155 13.27 -1.62 -2.47
C TYR A 155 14.21 -2.09 -3.59
N ASP A 156 13.93 -3.23 -4.22
CA ASP A 156 14.74 -3.73 -5.33
C ASP A 156 14.80 -2.76 -6.53
N LEU A 157 13.76 -1.93 -6.73
CA LEU A 157 13.78 -0.84 -7.70
C LEU A 157 14.39 0.43 -7.14
N LEU A 158 13.94 0.84 -5.94
CA LEU A 158 14.37 2.08 -5.28
C LEU A 158 15.86 2.08 -4.93
N ASN A 159 16.45 0.90 -4.72
CA ASN A 159 17.89 0.76 -4.50
C ASN A 159 18.73 0.90 -5.78
N HIS A 160 18.12 0.78 -6.96
CA HIS A 160 18.83 0.82 -8.24
C HIS A 160 18.54 2.09 -9.05
N PHE A 161 17.39 2.72 -8.85
CA PHE A 161 16.93 3.85 -9.67
C PHE A 161 16.36 4.97 -8.80
N ASN A 162 16.42 6.19 -9.32
CA ASN A 162 15.59 7.27 -8.83
C ASN A 162 14.19 7.08 -9.43
N ILE A 163 13.16 7.10 -8.58
CA ILE A 163 11.78 6.85 -9.01
C ILE A 163 10.91 8.03 -8.60
N THR A 164 10.16 8.55 -9.58
CA THR A 164 9.14 9.57 -9.33
C THR A 164 7.76 8.98 -9.55
N VAL A 165 6.93 8.99 -8.52
CA VAL A 165 5.51 8.67 -8.63
C VAL A 165 4.76 9.92 -9.04
N LEU A 166 4.34 9.99 -10.30
CA LEU A 166 3.56 11.09 -10.85
C LEU A 166 2.07 10.75 -10.70
N PHE A 167 1.53 10.95 -9.51
CA PHE A 167 0.11 10.66 -9.24
C PHE A 167 -0.84 11.49 -10.11
N SER A 168 -0.43 12.69 -10.46
CA SER A 168 -1.20 13.57 -11.33
C SER A 168 -1.34 13.05 -12.76
N GLU A 169 -0.42 12.19 -13.20
CA GLU A 169 -0.34 11.60 -14.54
C GLU A 169 -0.57 10.08 -14.54
N GLN A 170 -0.70 9.46 -13.37
CA GLN A 170 -0.76 8.00 -13.19
C GLN A 170 0.41 7.28 -13.89
N SER A 171 1.63 7.73 -13.62
CA SER A 171 2.83 7.11 -14.16
C SER A 171 3.98 7.09 -13.15
N LEU A 172 4.83 6.07 -13.24
CA LEU A 172 6.14 6.04 -12.60
C LEU A 172 7.17 6.53 -13.60
N GLN A 173 7.96 7.52 -13.23
CA GLN A 173 9.13 7.93 -14.00
C GLN A 173 10.37 7.31 -13.36
N PHE A 174 11.11 6.55 -14.15
CA PHE A 174 12.40 5.99 -13.79
C PHE A 174 13.50 6.88 -14.33
N SER A 175 14.57 7.06 -13.56
CA SER A 175 15.81 7.70 -13.99
C SER A 175 17.01 6.99 -13.36
N GLN A 176 18.16 7.09 -14.04
CA GLN A 176 19.41 6.52 -13.52
C GLN A 176 19.80 7.22 -12.22
N ARG A 177 20.47 6.53 -11.30
CA ARG A 177 20.82 7.04 -9.97
C ARG A 177 21.63 8.33 -9.98
N ASP A 178 22.55 8.45 -10.93
CA ASP A 178 23.43 9.60 -11.09
C ASP A 178 22.78 10.79 -11.82
N THR A 179 21.54 10.61 -12.32
CA THR A 179 20.79 11.67 -12.96
C THR A 179 20.42 12.71 -11.90
N LYS A 180 20.93 13.92 -12.05
CA LYS A 180 20.54 15.05 -11.18
C LYS A 180 19.08 15.35 -11.40
N SER A 181 18.29 15.15 -10.35
CA SER A 181 16.86 15.40 -10.40
C SER A 181 16.60 16.88 -10.60
N ALA A 182 15.97 17.24 -11.72
CA ALA A 182 15.32 18.53 -11.91
C ALA A 182 13.92 18.58 -11.26
N PHE A 183 13.57 17.56 -10.44
CA PHE A 183 12.25 17.40 -9.83
C PHE A 183 12.10 18.26 -8.58
N SER A 184 12.42 19.54 -8.71
CA SER A 184 12.15 20.54 -7.68
C SER A 184 11.68 21.84 -8.30
N ASN A 185 10.70 22.48 -7.70
CA ASN A 185 10.21 23.80 -8.06
C ASN A 185 9.88 24.57 -6.79
N GLU A 186 9.38 25.80 -6.92
CA GLU A 186 8.99 26.64 -5.77
C GLU A 186 7.90 26.03 -4.86
N ASN A 187 7.18 25.00 -5.34
CA ASN A 187 6.13 24.28 -4.61
C ASN A 187 6.61 22.93 -4.08
N SER A 188 7.90 22.64 -4.14
CA SER A 188 8.46 21.36 -3.71
C SER A 188 8.92 21.42 -2.25
N ILE A 189 8.76 20.29 -1.56
CA ILE A 189 9.22 20.04 -0.20
C ILE A 189 10.22 18.91 -0.28
N THR A 190 11.48 19.15 0.05
CA THR A 190 12.48 18.08 0.13
C THR A 190 12.76 17.76 1.59
N LEU A 191 12.59 16.48 1.94
CA LEU A 191 12.80 15.96 3.29
C LEU A 191 13.96 14.96 3.29
N PRO A 192 14.74 14.89 4.38
CA PRO A 192 15.67 13.79 4.60
C PRO A 192 14.89 12.47 4.64
N LEU A 193 15.41 11.47 3.94
CA LEU A 193 14.90 10.10 3.90
C LEU A 193 15.91 9.19 4.59
N SER A 194 15.50 8.50 5.66
CA SER A 194 16.33 7.48 6.31
C SER A 194 15.82 6.09 5.93
N ILE A 195 16.75 5.15 5.75
CA ILE A 195 16.44 3.78 5.37
C ILE A 195 16.82 2.85 6.52
N HIS A 196 15.84 2.17 7.10
CA HIS A 196 16.05 1.19 8.16
C HIS A 196 15.47 -0.17 7.74
N GLY A 197 16.30 -1.20 7.68
CA GLY A 197 15.87 -2.51 7.20
C GLY A 197 15.26 -2.50 5.80
N ARG A 198 15.71 -1.57 4.93
CA ARG A 198 15.23 -1.31 3.57
C ARG A 198 13.85 -0.61 3.49
N ILE A 199 13.36 -0.15 4.61
CA ILE A 199 12.11 0.61 4.71
C ILE A 199 12.44 2.10 4.79
N PRO A 200 11.78 2.98 4.01
CA PRO A 200 12.01 4.41 4.00
C PRO A 200 11.23 5.13 5.10
N TYR A 201 11.88 6.07 5.79
CA TYR A 201 11.28 6.89 6.83
C TYR A 201 11.52 8.37 6.58
N VAL A 202 10.52 9.17 6.94
CA VAL A 202 10.61 10.64 7.00
C VAL A 202 10.15 11.13 8.36
N ASP A 203 10.66 12.32 8.73
CA ASP A 203 10.14 13.04 9.89
C ASP A 203 8.86 13.79 9.50
N ALA A 204 7.76 13.52 10.21
CA ALA A 204 6.55 14.30 10.16
C ALA A 204 6.22 14.89 11.54
N THR A 205 5.55 16.05 11.57
CA THR A 205 5.09 16.67 12.82
C THR A 205 3.66 16.25 13.11
N MET A 206 3.40 15.88 14.35
CA MET A 206 2.07 15.57 14.85
C MET A 206 1.91 16.20 16.24
N LYS A 207 0.68 16.53 16.65
CA LYS A 207 0.41 16.95 18.04
C LYS A 207 0.49 15.75 18.96
N ASN A 208 1.15 15.93 20.09
CA ASN A 208 1.15 14.97 21.19
C ASN A 208 -0.04 15.24 22.15
N LYS A 209 -0.19 14.41 23.18
CA LYS A 209 -1.25 14.55 24.21
C LYS A 209 -1.24 15.90 24.95
N ASP A 210 -0.14 16.63 24.93
CA ASP A 210 0.00 17.93 25.57
C ASP A 210 -0.25 19.07 24.57
N ASP A 211 -0.82 18.78 23.39
CA ASP A 211 -1.09 19.70 22.26
C ASP A 211 0.18 20.35 21.68
N VAL A 212 1.34 19.74 21.90
CA VAL A 212 2.63 20.22 21.40
C VAL A 212 2.96 19.51 20.08
N LYS A 213 3.25 20.29 19.03
CA LYS A 213 3.75 19.76 17.76
C LYS A 213 5.15 19.17 17.97
N THR A 214 5.27 17.88 17.74
CA THR A 214 6.52 17.12 17.89
C THR A 214 6.80 16.35 16.61
N LYS A 215 8.08 16.18 16.28
CA LYS A 215 8.53 15.37 15.14
C LYS A 215 8.60 13.91 15.52
N TYR A 216 8.09 13.07 14.65
CA TYR A 216 8.14 11.62 14.75
C TYR A 216 8.51 11.04 13.40
N ALA A 217 9.24 9.93 13.40
CA ALA A 217 9.54 9.19 12.19
C ALA A 217 8.32 8.37 11.74
N PHE A 218 8.01 8.44 10.46
CA PHE A 218 6.95 7.67 9.80
C PHE A 218 7.53 6.90 8.62
N VAL A 219 7.10 5.67 8.42
CA VAL A 219 7.35 4.94 7.18
C VAL A 219 6.66 5.66 6.03
N VAL A 220 7.32 5.79 4.90
CA VAL A 220 6.69 6.20 3.63
C VAL A 220 6.28 4.95 2.89
N ASP A 221 4.98 4.71 2.80
CA ASP A 221 4.43 3.43 2.35
C ASP A 221 3.42 3.61 1.20
N THR A 222 3.89 3.39 -0.04
CA THR A 222 3.00 3.43 -1.21
C THR A 222 2.15 2.16 -1.37
N GLY A 223 2.42 1.12 -0.59
CA GLY A 223 1.62 -0.10 -0.51
C GLY A 223 0.49 -0.03 0.50
N ALA A 224 0.43 1.01 1.35
CA ALA A 224 -0.67 1.24 2.27
C ALA A 224 -1.70 2.20 1.63
N PRO A 225 -2.97 1.78 1.46
CA PRO A 225 -3.95 2.51 0.64
C PRO A 225 -4.47 3.80 1.26
N ASP A 226 -4.53 3.91 2.61
CA ASP A 226 -5.13 5.04 3.30
C ASP A 226 -4.13 6.18 3.59
N TYR A 227 -4.50 7.11 4.48
CA TYR A 227 -3.72 8.32 4.71
C TYR A 227 -2.60 8.12 5.73
N VAL A 228 -2.96 7.70 6.95
CA VAL A 228 -2.03 7.52 8.06
C VAL A 228 -2.43 6.30 8.88
N TYR A 229 -1.43 5.56 9.31
CA TYR A 229 -1.62 4.47 10.26
C TYR A 229 -0.68 4.71 11.46
N LEU A 230 -1.18 4.50 12.66
CA LEU A 230 -0.44 4.72 13.89
C LEU A 230 -0.20 3.39 14.61
N ASN A 231 1.00 3.18 15.10
CA ASN A 231 1.37 1.97 15.84
C ASN A 231 0.56 1.84 17.12
N GLU A 232 0.28 0.61 17.56
CA GLU A 232 -0.38 0.33 18.84
C GLU A 232 0.39 0.95 20.03
N LYS A 233 1.71 0.85 20.00
CA LYS A 233 2.59 1.52 20.96
C LYS A 233 3.17 2.76 20.32
N LEU A 234 2.46 3.84 20.44
CA LEU A 234 2.93 5.14 20.06
C LEU A 234 4.11 5.56 20.95
N ALA A 235 4.97 6.44 20.44
CA ALA A 235 6.02 7.05 21.22
C ALA A 235 5.44 7.73 22.46
N ASP A 236 6.25 7.88 23.51
CA ASP A 236 5.82 8.56 24.74
C ASP A 236 5.15 9.90 24.42
N GLY A 237 3.93 10.05 24.87
CA GLY A 237 3.13 11.26 24.68
C GLY A 237 2.29 11.30 23.41
N VAL A 238 2.23 10.24 22.60
CA VAL A 238 1.27 10.09 21.50
C VAL A 238 0.23 9.05 21.91
N GLU A 239 -1.04 9.38 21.73
CA GLU A 239 -2.16 8.48 21.97
C GLU A 239 -3.07 8.46 20.74
N PHE A 240 -3.63 7.30 20.41
CA PHE A 240 -4.64 7.22 19.37
C PHE A 240 -5.89 8.00 19.84
N PRO A 241 -6.55 8.76 18.94
CA PRO A 241 -7.69 9.56 19.32
C PRO A 241 -8.79 8.74 20.03
N VAL A 242 -9.43 9.33 21.01
CA VAL A 242 -10.46 8.65 21.85
C VAL A 242 -11.79 8.46 21.12
N GLU A 243 -12.08 9.32 20.15
CA GLU A 243 -13.26 9.21 19.29
C GLU A 243 -12.87 8.42 18.04
N TYR A 244 -13.39 7.23 17.90
CA TYR A 244 -13.13 6.34 16.77
C TYR A 244 -14.33 5.43 16.48
N PHE A 245 -14.34 4.84 15.31
CA PHE A 245 -15.15 3.68 15.02
C PHE A 245 -14.28 2.51 14.53
N GLU A 246 -14.81 1.31 14.62
CA GLU A 246 -14.12 0.11 14.18
C GLU A 246 -14.49 -0.23 12.73
N THR A 247 -13.49 -0.58 11.92
CA THR A 247 -13.65 -1.14 10.58
C THR A 247 -12.89 -2.45 10.50
N GLN A 248 -13.41 -3.39 9.75
CA GLN A 248 -12.71 -4.62 9.45
C GLN A 248 -12.09 -4.51 8.05
N THR A 249 -10.87 -4.94 7.91
CA THR A 249 -10.20 -5.08 6.62
C THR A 249 -9.43 -6.39 6.57
N GLN A 250 -9.06 -6.80 5.37
CA GLN A 250 -8.18 -7.93 5.15
C GLN A 250 -6.82 -7.43 4.69
N ASN A 251 -5.77 -7.90 5.34
CA ASN A 251 -4.40 -7.65 4.96
C ASN A 251 -3.62 -8.97 4.92
N PHE A 252 -2.32 -8.89 4.73
CA PHE A 252 -1.48 -10.08 4.67
C PHE A 252 -1.49 -10.93 5.96
N ASP A 253 -1.89 -10.39 7.10
CA ASP A 253 -2.08 -11.13 8.35
C ASP A 253 -3.48 -11.72 8.51
N GLY A 254 -4.35 -11.53 7.52
CA GLY A 254 -5.74 -11.97 7.53
C GLY A 254 -6.73 -10.84 7.88
N LYS A 255 -7.95 -11.22 8.25
CA LYS A 255 -8.98 -10.24 8.67
C LYS A 255 -8.61 -9.61 10.01
N GLN A 256 -8.60 -8.28 10.03
CA GLN A 256 -8.26 -7.49 11.22
C GLN A 256 -9.27 -6.36 11.44
N VAL A 257 -9.47 -6.00 12.70
CA VAL A 257 -10.28 -4.85 13.08
C VAL A 257 -9.36 -3.69 13.40
N PHE A 258 -9.58 -2.57 12.72
CA PHE A 258 -8.87 -1.32 12.94
C PHE A 258 -9.79 -0.29 13.57
N LYS A 259 -9.23 0.55 14.40
CA LYS A 259 -9.87 1.80 14.80
C LYS A 259 -9.60 2.84 13.73
N THR A 260 -10.64 3.53 13.33
CA THR A 260 -10.56 4.65 12.38
C THR A 260 -10.93 5.93 13.11
N SER A 261 -10.07 6.93 12.99
CA SER A 261 -10.21 8.22 13.62
C SER A 261 -9.63 9.35 12.77
N ARG A 262 -9.48 10.54 13.36
CA ARG A 262 -8.78 11.68 12.78
C ARG A 262 -7.70 12.19 13.73
N ILE A 263 -6.55 12.49 13.17
CA ILE A 263 -5.53 13.27 13.87
C ILE A 263 -5.68 14.74 13.51
N ASP A 264 -5.56 15.61 14.50
CA ASP A 264 -5.79 17.04 14.32
C ASP A 264 -4.89 17.66 13.27
N VAL A 265 -3.59 17.37 13.35
CA VAL A 265 -2.55 18.00 12.52
C VAL A 265 -1.48 16.98 12.17
N LEU A 266 -1.17 16.89 10.88
CA LEU A 266 0.04 16.25 10.37
C LEU A 266 0.81 17.21 9.49
N GLY A 267 2.09 17.41 9.76
CA GLY A 267 2.98 18.27 8.97
C GLY A 267 4.08 17.49 8.28
N LEU A 268 4.27 17.74 6.98
CA LEU A 268 5.37 17.24 6.17
C LEU A 268 6.16 18.45 5.63
N GLY A 269 7.30 18.76 6.23
CA GLY A 269 8.02 20.00 5.95
C GLY A 269 7.14 21.22 6.23
N ASP A 270 6.87 22.02 5.21
CA ASP A 270 6.00 23.21 5.27
C ASP A 270 4.53 22.92 4.87
N ALA A 271 4.23 21.69 4.43
CA ALA A 271 2.84 21.27 4.21
C ALA A 271 2.20 20.82 5.53
N GLU A 272 1.02 21.34 5.82
CA GLU A 272 0.24 20.98 6.99
C GLU A 272 -1.15 20.51 6.58
N PHE A 273 -1.57 19.38 7.13
CA PHE A 273 -2.87 18.77 6.91
C PHE A 273 -3.65 18.79 8.21
N GLN A 274 -4.91 19.19 8.14
CA GLN A 274 -5.84 19.24 9.26
C GLN A 274 -6.83 18.07 9.18
N ASN A 275 -7.22 17.52 10.31
CA ASN A 275 -8.25 16.46 10.42
C ASN A 275 -7.96 15.27 9.51
N VAL A 276 -6.73 14.76 9.57
CA VAL A 276 -6.27 13.68 8.70
C VAL A 276 -6.84 12.35 9.18
N ALA A 277 -7.43 11.58 8.26
CA ALA A 277 -7.88 10.23 8.56
C ALA A 277 -6.71 9.36 9.03
N ALA A 278 -6.93 8.63 10.11
CA ALA A 278 -5.91 7.75 10.70
C ALA A 278 -6.53 6.43 11.17
N HIS A 279 -5.78 5.35 10.96
CA HIS A 279 -6.10 4.02 11.46
C HIS A 279 -5.10 3.62 12.53
N ASP A 280 -5.50 2.83 13.52
CA ASP A 280 -4.53 2.13 14.33
C ASP A 280 -3.97 0.92 13.55
N LEU A 281 -2.75 0.51 13.91
CA LEU A 281 -2.15 -0.74 13.44
C LEU A 281 -2.00 -1.66 14.64
N PRO A 282 -3.05 -2.40 15.02
CA PRO A 282 -2.93 -3.37 16.09
C PRO A 282 -1.87 -4.39 15.66
N HIS A 283 -0.91 -4.65 16.54
CA HIS A 283 0.19 -5.60 16.29
C HIS A 283 1.37 -5.11 15.44
N PHE A 284 1.31 -3.94 14.82
CA PHE A 284 2.49 -3.36 14.20
C PHE A 284 3.44 -2.81 15.27
N LYS A 285 4.63 -3.37 15.32
CA LYS A 285 5.69 -2.96 16.26
C LYS A 285 6.89 -2.53 15.44
N ASP A 286 6.90 -1.28 15.06
CA ASP A 286 8.09 -0.66 14.52
C ASP A 286 8.90 -0.04 15.66
N SER A 287 10.20 -0.26 15.64
CA SER A 287 11.13 0.30 16.62
C SER A 287 11.69 1.65 16.20
N HIS A 288 11.48 2.07 14.96
CA HIS A 288 12.05 3.27 14.36
C HIS A 288 11.04 4.39 14.15
N GLY A 289 9.75 4.05 14.00
CA GLY A 289 8.70 5.01 13.71
C GLY A 289 7.46 4.85 14.56
N VAL A 290 6.59 5.86 14.54
CA VAL A 290 5.30 5.87 15.25
C VAL A 290 4.14 5.39 14.38
N GLY A 291 4.38 5.17 13.09
CA GLY A 291 3.37 4.75 12.15
C GLY A 291 3.86 4.86 10.71
N LEU A 292 2.92 4.88 9.78
CA LEU A 292 3.22 5.04 8.36
C LEU A 292 2.30 6.08 7.68
N ILE A 293 2.79 6.67 6.61
CA ILE A 293 2.09 7.57 5.71
C ILE A 293 1.84 6.81 4.43
N GLY A 294 0.56 6.58 4.14
CA GLY A 294 0.13 5.79 3.00
C GLY A 294 -0.17 6.58 1.74
N SER A 295 -0.49 5.85 0.69
CA SER A 295 -0.80 6.37 -0.66
C SER A 295 -1.95 7.37 -0.67
N GLY A 296 -2.93 7.23 0.22
CA GLY A 296 -4.02 8.18 0.36
C GLY A 296 -3.54 9.62 0.63
N LEU A 297 -2.48 9.77 1.44
CA LEU A 297 -1.85 11.08 1.67
C LEU A 297 -0.83 11.40 0.59
N LEU A 298 0.03 10.44 0.24
CA LEU A 298 1.13 10.65 -0.72
C LEU A 298 0.62 11.10 -2.09
N ARG A 299 -0.55 10.61 -2.54
CA ARG A 299 -1.16 11.01 -3.82
C ARG A 299 -1.51 12.50 -3.94
N LYS A 300 -1.45 13.25 -2.84
CA LYS A 300 -1.59 14.72 -2.87
C LYS A 300 -0.36 15.42 -3.44
N PHE A 301 0.69 14.66 -3.65
CA PHE A 301 1.95 15.10 -4.24
C PHE A 301 2.31 14.21 -5.44
N ASP A 302 3.17 14.71 -6.30
CA ASP A 302 4.04 13.88 -7.09
C ASP A 302 5.30 13.65 -6.25
N VAL A 303 5.75 12.41 -6.12
CA VAL A 303 6.71 11.98 -5.09
C VAL A 303 7.97 11.45 -5.75
N HIS A 304 9.11 12.08 -5.49
CA HIS A 304 10.41 11.64 -6.00
C HIS A 304 11.24 11.00 -4.89
N PHE A 305 11.61 9.75 -5.07
CA PHE A 305 12.50 9.00 -4.20
C PHE A 305 13.92 9.04 -4.75
N ASN A 306 14.85 9.54 -3.95
CA ASN A 306 16.29 9.51 -4.23
C ASN A 306 17.02 8.84 -3.05
N TYR A 307 17.20 7.53 -3.14
CA TYR A 307 17.82 6.76 -2.07
C TYR A 307 19.34 6.99 -1.99
N GLU A 308 19.98 7.41 -3.08
CA GLU A 308 21.40 7.73 -3.08
C GLU A 308 21.71 8.99 -2.29
N GLU A 309 20.92 10.04 -2.49
CA GLU A 309 21.05 11.28 -1.75
C GLU A 309 20.36 11.23 -0.37
N GLY A 310 19.62 10.15 -0.08
CA GLY A 310 18.83 10.04 1.14
C GLY A 310 17.77 11.14 1.25
N THR A 311 17.03 11.39 0.16
CA THR A 311 16.01 12.43 0.11
C THR A 311 14.71 11.93 -0.52
N ILE A 312 13.60 12.53 -0.10
CA ILE A 312 12.32 12.46 -0.78
C ILE A 312 11.86 13.88 -1.09
N THR A 313 11.44 14.11 -2.34
CA THR A 313 10.90 15.40 -2.77
C THR A 313 9.44 15.26 -3.11
N LEU A 314 8.61 16.07 -2.48
CA LEU A 314 7.16 16.12 -2.59
C LEU A 314 6.77 17.38 -3.36
N VAL A 315 6.18 17.25 -4.53
CA VAL A 315 5.66 18.37 -5.32
C VAL A 315 4.15 18.38 -5.23
N LYS A 316 3.58 19.44 -4.65
CA LYS A 316 2.12 19.58 -4.51
C LYS A 316 1.46 19.51 -5.89
N ASN A 317 0.53 18.57 -6.04
CA ASN A 317 -0.21 18.35 -7.29
C ASN A 317 -1.67 18.84 -7.20
N LYS A 318 -2.47 18.61 -8.24
CA LYS A 318 -3.89 19.03 -8.30
C LYS A 318 -4.79 18.47 -7.19
N LEU A 319 -4.37 17.39 -6.54
CA LEU A 319 -5.12 16.75 -5.43
C LEU A 319 -4.74 17.31 -4.06
N PHE A 320 -3.72 18.17 -3.98
CA PHE A 320 -3.18 18.66 -2.68
C PHE A 320 -4.26 19.29 -1.81
N SER A 321 -5.11 20.14 -2.38
CA SER A 321 -6.15 20.87 -1.65
C SER A 321 -7.41 20.04 -1.36
N ASN A 322 -7.51 18.80 -1.91
CA ASN A 322 -8.64 17.95 -1.66
C ASN A 322 -8.71 17.56 -0.18
N LYS A 323 -9.90 17.67 0.42
CA LYS A 323 -10.12 17.21 1.79
C LYS A 323 -9.91 15.70 1.89
N THR A 324 -9.47 15.26 3.05
CA THR A 324 -9.43 13.84 3.41
C THR A 324 -10.79 13.45 3.96
N TYR A 325 -11.47 12.57 3.27
CA TYR A 325 -12.73 12.03 3.75
C TYR A 325 -12.51 10.62 4.31
N ILE A 326 -13.20 10.31 5.39
CA ILE A 326 -13.37 8.94 5.89
C ILE A 326 -14.65 8.41 5.25
N ASP A 327 -14.81 7.10 5.14
CA ASP A 327 -16.07 6.51 4.70
C ASP A 327 -17.24 6.99 5.57
N ARG A 328 -18.30 7.45 4.90
CA ARG A 328 -19.50 8.05 5.52
C ARG A 328 -20.73 7.18 5.33
N SER A 329 -20.59 6.07 4.62
CA SER A 329 -21.68 5.15 4.32
C SER A 329 -21.95 4.15 5.43
N GLY A 330 -20.91 3.80 6.19
CA GLY A 330 -20.94 2.69 7.14
C GLY A 330 -20.84 1.32 6.47
N LEU A 331 -20.39 1.26 5.21
CA LEU A 331 -20.18 0.04 4.45
C LEU A 331 -18.68 -0.25 4.29
N VAL A 332 -18.29 -1.50 4.47
CA VAL A 332 -17.01 -2.00 4.02
C VAL A 332 -17.26 -2.81 2.77
N MET A 333 -16.61 -2.41 1.66
CA MET A 333 -16.80 -3.06 0.36
C MET A 333 -15.47 -3.38 -0.28
N GLU A 334 -15.43 -4.51 -0.97
CA GLU A 334 -14.30 -4.95 -1.78
C GLU A 334 -14.72 -5.16 -3.25
N PRO A 335 -13.78 -5.06 -4.19
CA PRO A 335 -14.06 -5.36 -5.60
C PRO A 335 -14.56 -6.81 -5.75
N HIS A 336 -15.56 -6.99 -6.60
CA HIS A 336 -16.10 -8.31 -6.91
C HIS A 336 -16.58 -8.32 -8.36
N ARG A 337 -16.46 -9.47 -9.06
CA ARG A 337 -16.88 -9.64 -10.47
C ARG A 337 -18.33 -9.25 -10.77
N LEU A 338 -19.19 -9.19 -9.76
CA LEU A 338 -20.60 -8.82 -9.89
C LEU A 338 -20.89 -7.39 -9.39
N GLY A 339 -19.88 -6.60 -9.02
CA GLY A 339 -20.04 -5.27 -8.45
C GLY A 339 -19.13 -5.04 -7.25
N GLY A 340 -19.64 -4.50 -6.15
CA GLY A 340 -18.93 -4.36 -4.88
C GLY A 340 -19.44 -5.36 -3.84
N LEU A 341 -18.61 -6.25 -3.32
CA LEU A 341 -18.97 -7.14 -2.22
C LEU A 341 -19.03 -6.32 -0.92
N ILE A 342 -20.21 -6.22 -0.31
CA ILE A 342 -20.39 -5.65 1.02
C ILE A 342 -20.00 -6.71 2.03
N GLU A 343 -18.87 -6.52 2.72
CA GLU A 343 -18.37 -7.42 3.74
C GLU A 343 -18.87 -7.06 5.14
N GLN A 344 -19.11 -5.78 5.38
CA GLN A 344 -19.58 -5.29 6.67
C GLN A 344 -20.52 -4.10 6.52
N VAL A 345 -21.52 -4.04 7.41
CA VAL A 345 -22.41 -2.91 7.59
C VAL A 345 -22.32 -2.48 9.05
N ALA A 346 -22.00 -1.21 9.27
CA ALA A 346 -21.93 -0.67 10.63
C ALA A 346 -23.33 -0.60 11.28
N GLU A 347 -23.48 -1.12 12.48
CA GLU A 347 -24.76 -1.27 13.17
C GLU A 347 -25.55 0.06 13.34
N ASN A 348 -24.82 1.16 13.58
CA ASN A 348 -25.43 2.48 13.79
C ASN A 348 -25.23 3.38 12.56
N SER A 349 -25.45 2.85 11.37
CA SER A 349 -25.33 3.58 10.11
C SER A 349 -26.68 3.65 9.39
N HIS A 350 -26.84 4.66 8.54
CA HIS A 350 -28.03 4.75 7.69
C HIS A 350 -28.11 3.57 6.70
N ALA A 351 -26.98 2.92 6.38
CA ALA A 351 -26.97 1.68 5.59
C ALA A 351 -27.70 0.53 6.32
N ALA A 352 -27.48 0.38 7.64
CA ALA A 352 -28.22 -0.59 8.44
C ALA A 352 -29.73 -0.25 8.54
N GLU A 353 -30.06 1.04 8.66
CA GLU A 353 -31.45 1.50 8.65
C GLU A 353 -32.17 1.22 7.33
N LEU A 354 -31.46 1.25 6.20
CA LEU A 354 -31.97 0.84 4.89
C LEU A 354 -32.16 -0.67 4.75
N GLY A 355 -31.73 -1.47 5.74
CA GLY A 355 -31.83 -2.92 5.72
C GLY A 355 -30.69 -3.60 4.91
N ILE A 356 -29.63 -2.88 4.57
CA ILE A 356 -28.46 -3.49 3.95
C ILE A 356 -27.82 -4.43 4.97
N THR A 357 -27.55 -5.66 4.54
CA THR A 357 -26.90 -6.69 5.38
C THR A 357 -25.71 -7.29 4.65
N ALA A 358 -24.70 -7.72 5.37
CA ALA A 358 -23.57 -8.45 4.82
C ALA A 358 -23.77 -9.97 4.98
N PRO A 359 -23.35 -10.81 3.99
CA PRO A 359 -22.79 -10.36 2.71
C PRO A 359 -23.89 -9.95 1.70
N ALA A 360 -23.61 -8.95 0.87
CA ALA A 360 -24.46 -8.53 -0.24
C ALA A 360 -23.59 -7.98 -1.38
N ILE A 361 -24.15 -7.85 -2.57
CA ILE A 361 -23.45 -7.26 -3.71
C ILE A 361 -24.03 -5.88 -4.00
N MET A 362 -23.24 -4.83 -3.86
CA MET A 362 -23.57 -3.51 -4.36
C MET A 362 -23.48 -3.53 -5.88
N ARG A 363 -24.61 -3.22 -6.54
CA ARG A 363 -24.73 -3.28 -8.00
C ARG A 363 -24.52 -1.93 -8.65
N GLU A 364 -25.11 -0.89 -8.04
CA GLU A 364 -25.12 0.45 -8.62
C GLU A 364 -24.94 1.51 -7.56
N ILE A 365 -24.24 2.58 -7.93
CA ILE A 365 -24.17 3.83 -7.16
C ILE A 365 -24.58 4.97 -8.09
N ASN A 366 -25.60 5.74 -7.69
CA ASN A 366 -26.20 6.85 -8.47
C ASN A 366 -26.67 6.43 -9.88
N GLY A 367 -27.08 5.16 -10.06
CA GLY A 367 -27.56 4.62 -11.32
C GLY A 367 -26.44 4.17 -12.28
N GLU A 368 -25.22 4.18 -11.84
CA GLU A 368 -24.08 3.65 -12.56
C GLU A 368 -23.70 2.26 -12.02
N GLU A 369 -23.62 1.28 -12.93
CA GLU A 369 -23.27 -0.11 -12.58
C GLU A 369 -21.80 -0.20 -12.15
N ILE A 370 -21.55 -0.89 -11.04
CA ILE A 370 -20.21 -1.12 -10.54
C ILE A 370 -19.55 -2.24 -11.32
N THR A 371 -18.36 -1.95 -11.85
CA THR A 371 -17.46 -2.89 -12.52
C THR A 371 -16.10 -2.86 -11.82
N GLU A 372 -15.20 -3.77 -12.16
CA GLU A 372 -13.82 -3.73 -11.67
C GLU A 372 -13.11 -2.42 -12.03
N ASP A 373 -13.37 -1.89 -13.24
CA ASP A 373 -12.68 -0.69 -13.75
C ASP A 373 -13.13 0.61 -13.06
N ASN A 374 -14.39 0.71 -12.63
CA ASN A 374 -14.94 1.91 -12.01
C ASN A 374 -15.19 1.79 -10.49
N PHE A 375 -14.87 0.66 -9.89
CA PHE A 375 -15.14 0.38 -8.48
C PHE A 375 -14.60 1.48 -7.55
N ASP A 376 -13.32 1.84 -7.71
CA ASP A 376 -12.68 2.85 -6.85
C ASP A 376 -13.30 4.23 -7.00
N GLU A 377 -13.67 4.61 -8.24
CA GLU A 377 -14.32 5.89 -8.52
C GLU A 377 -15.70 5.95 -7.85
N LEU A 378 -16.51 4.91 -8.01
CA LEU A 378 -17.83 4.85 -7.42
C LEU A 378 -17.79 4.70 -5.90
N ARG A 379 -16.87 3.87 -5.36
CA ARG A 379 -16.66 3.75 -3.92
C ARG A 379 -16.26 5.09 -3.29
N ALA A 380 -15.46 5.90 -3.98
CA ALA A 380 -15.05 7.22 -3.48
C ALA A 380 -16.24 8.17 -3.25
N LEU A 381 -17.38 7.96 -3.92
CA LEU A 381 -18.61 8.73 -3.68
C LEU A 381 -19.13 8.53 -2.26
N LEU A 382 -18.91 7.35 -1.64
CA LEU A 382 -19.33 7.03 -0.27
C LEU A 382 -18.56 7.81 0.79
N SER A 383 -17.40 8.34 0.42
CA SER A 383 -16.58 9.22 1.26
C SER A 383 -16.64 10.68 0.81
N SER A 384 -17.50 11.02 -0.15
CA SER A 384 -17.57 12.36 -0.73
C SER A 384 -18.29 13.36 0.20
N LYS A 385 -18.30 14.65 -0.21
CA LYS A 385 -19.03 15.73 0.48
C LYS A 385 -20.55 15.71 0.24
N GLU A 386 -21.03 14.83 -0.63
CA GLU A 386 -22.44 14.70 -0.93
C GLU A 386 -23.24 14.37 0.35
N SER A 387 -24.47 14.77 0.42
CA SER A 387 -25.34 14.48 1.56
C SER A 387 -25.96 13.09 1.48
N SER A 388 -26.09 12.55 0.28
CA SER A 388 -26.63 11.22 0.02
C SER A 388 -26.25 10.69 -1.35
N VAL A 389 -26.36 9.37 -1.51
CA VAL A 389 -26.17 8.64 -2.78
C VAL A 389 -27.30 7.63 -2.95
N ASN A 390 -27.70 7.39 -4.19
CA ASN A 390 -28.64 6.31 -4.50
C ASN A 390 -27.85 5.00 -4.67
N LEU A 391 -28.29 3.95 -4.01
CA LEU A 391 -27.65 2.63 -4.06
C LEU A 391 -28.65 1.59 -4.55
N CYS A 392 -28.19 0.63 -5.34
CA CYS A 392 -28.90 -0.62 -5.58
C CYS A 392 -28.00 -1.80 -5.18
N TRP A 393 -28.51 -2.67 -4.34
CA TRP A 393 -27.76 -3.84 -3.85
C TRP A 393 -28.57 -5.13 -4.01
N GLN A 394 -27.89 -6.24 -4.12
CA GLN A 394 -28.48 -7.56 -4.22
C GLN A 394 -28.17 -8.36 -2.97
N ALA A 395 -29.23 -8.81 -2.29
CA ALA A 395 -29.16 -9.74 -1.18
C ALA A 395 -30.21 -10.85 -1.37
N ASN A 396 -29.85 -12.12 -1.14
CA ASN A 396 -30.76 -13.25 -1.25
C ASN A 396 -31.58 -13.27 -2.57
N ASP A 397 -30.92 -13.09 -3.71
CA ASP A 397 -31.51 -13.06 -5.07
C ASP A 397 -32.53 -11.93 -5.32
N ARG A 398 -32.57 -10.93 -4.46
CA ARG A 398 -33.42 -9.74 -4.62
C ARG A 398 -32.54 -8.51 -4.76
N THR A 399 -32.88 -7.68 -5.74
CA THR A 399 -32.29 -6.34 -5.87
C THR A 399 -33.19 -5.34 -5.16
N GLU A 400 -32.60 -4.60 -4.26
CA GLU A 400 -33.23 -3.51 -3.52
C GLU A 400 -32.48 -2.22 -3.82
N CYS A 401 -33.19 -1.09 -3.77
CA CYS A 401 -32.57 0.22 -4.00
C CYS A 401 -33.05 1.19 -2.91
N GLY A 402 -32.18 2.13 -2.56
CA GLY A 402 -32.49 3.14 -1.56
C GLY A 402 -31.57 4.36 -1.67
N ASN A 403 -31.97 5.44 -1.01
CA ASN A 403 -31.13 6.63 -0.91
C ASN A 403 -30.39 6.60 0.43
N LEU A 404 -29.08 6.40 0.38
CA LEU A 404 -28.20 6.36 1.54
C LEU A 404 -27.79 7.79 1.91
N LYS A 405 -28.04 8.21 3.13
CA LYS A 405 -27.45 9.44 3.68
C LYS A 405 -26.01 9.19 4.07
N LEU A 406 -25.14 10.13 3.70
CA LEU A 406 -23.72 10.11 4.06
C LEU A 406 -23.51 10.98 5.30
N GLU A 407 -23.13 10.37 6.40
CA GLU A 407 -22.97 11.03 7.70
C GLU A 407 -21.52 10.89 8.19
N ASP A 408 -20.98 11.99 8.73
CA ASP A 408 -19.66 11.93 9.33
C ASP A 408 -19.73 11.10 10.62
N ARG A 409 -18.98 10.02 10.65
CA ARG A 409 -18.95 9.07 11.77
C ARG A 409 -18.05 9.52 12.92
N ILE A 410 -17.22 10.53 12.66
CA ILE A 410 -16.33 11.17 13.62
C ILE A 410 -16.49 12.68 13.45
N SER A 411 -16.61 13.39 14.55
CA SER A 411 -16.72 14.86 14.54
C SER A 411 -15.48 15.50 13.90
N LEU A 412 -15.70 16.58 13.14
CA LEU A 412 -14.64 17.37 12.53
C LEU A 412 -14.09 18.40 13.53
#